data_62cdf33b5125a43506910029b5378bff
#
_entry.id   62cdf33b5125a43506910029b5378bff
#
_cell.length_a   1.000
_cell.length_b   1.000
_cell.length_c   1.000
_cell.angle_alpha   90.00
_cell.angle_beta   90.00
_cell.angle_gamma   90.00
#
_symmetry.space_group_name_H-M   'P 1'
#
loop_
_entity.id
_entity.type
_entity.pdbx_description
1 polymer ?
#
loop_
_entity_poly.entity_id
_entity_poly.type
_entity_poly.pdbx_seq_one_letter_code
_entity_poly.pdbx_strand_id
1 'polypeptide(L)'
;QVGGNIGGGQTLGLGSSGGGFPVTPATPTSFDTKKTGVTLEVEPQVGANDNVIDLRFSPTIVEFEGFVNYGSPITSPASDALGNPVQIVITENRIEMPVFSVRRVTTGLTIYDGYTVAVGGLMREDVQSVEDKVPILGDLPFVGRLFQSKSDNHIKSNLIIFVTAEIIDATGRRISAAASQSVGGAPVDATMLPPVGGPGN
;
A
#
# COMPACT_ATOMS: atom_id res chain seq x y z
N GLN A 1 -6.74 -82.37 44.83
CA GLN A 1 -5.35 -81.92 44.92
C GLN A 1 -5.31 -80.39 44.79
N VAL A 2 -4.80 -79.83 45.82
CA VAL A 2 -4.78 -78.41 46.17
C VAL A 2 -3.74 -77.71 45.33
N GLY A 3 -4.08 -76.66 44.60
CA GLY A 3 -3.14 -75.74 43.98
C GLY A 3 -3.51 -74.33 44.38
N GLY A 4 -2.75 -73.79 45.33
CA GLY A 4 -2.91 -72.45 45.84
C GLY A 4 -2.58 -71.39 44.85
N ASN A 5 -3.48 -70.47 44.61
CA ASN A 5 -3.25 -69.25 43.86
C ASN A 5 -2.94 -68.13 44.89
N ILE A 6 -1.69 -67.70 44.93
CA ILE A 6 -1.25 -66.53 45.69
C ILE A 6 -1.10 -65.34 44.76
N GLY A 7 -1.97 -64.41 45.01
CA GLY A 7 -1.77 -62.99 45.03
C GLY A 7 -1.00 -62.38 43.88
N GLY A 8 -1.70 -62.01 42.79
CA GLY A 8 -1.24 -61.03 41.87
C GLY A 8 -1.22 -59.66 42.56
N GLY A 9 -0.04 -59.15 42.80
CA GLY A 9 0.14 -57.75 43.20
C GLY A 9 -0.43 -56.85 42.15
N GLN A 10 -1.41 -56.06 42.52
CA GLN A 10 -1.86 -54.92 41.73
C GLN A 10 -0.75 -53.91 41.71
N THR A 11 0.08 -53.93 40.69
CA THR A 11 0.84 -52.76 40.34
C THR A 11 -0.15 -51.72 39.89
N LEU A 12 -0.40 -50.74 40.75
CA LEU A 12 -0.98 -49.48 40.36
C LEU A 12 -0.07 -48.87 39.32
N GLY A 13 -0.32 -49.22 38.04
CA GLY A 13 0.25 -48.53 36.91
C GLY A 13 -0.28 -47.12 36.95
N LEU A 14 0.51 -46.23 37.50
CA LEU A 14 0.42 -44.82 37.20
C LEU A 14 0.72 -44.67 35.71
N GLY A 15 -0.30 -44.99 34.90
CA GLY A 15 -0.32 -44.67 33.52
C GLY A 15 -0.31 -43.15 33.40
N SER A 16 0.90 -42.64 33.36
CA SER A 16 1.12 -41.32 32.81
C SER A 16 0.74 -41.34 31.33
N SER A 17 -0.55 -41.37 31.05
CA SER A 17 -1.05 -41.07 29.73
C SER A 17 -0.98 -39.56 29.51
N GLY A 18 0.22 -39.05 29.51
CA GLY A 18 0.53 -37.78 28.89
C GLY A 18 0.37 -37.98 27.39
N GLY A 19 -0.87 -38.13 26.96
CA GLY A 19 -1.23 -38.05 25.53
C GLY A 19 -0.98 -36.64 25.03
N GLY A 20 0.29 -36.30 24.88
CA GLY A 20 0.67 -35.12 24.17
C GLY A 20 0.12 -35.23 22.76
N PHE A 21 -0.93 -34.50 22.44
CA PHE A 21 -1.38 -34.39 21.08
C PHE A 21 -0.21 -33.88 20.24
N PRO A 22 0.12 -34.54 19.11
CA PRO A 22 1.18 -34.04 18.25
C PRO A 22 0.78 -32.64 17.75
N VAL A 23 1.47 -31.63 18.25
CA VAL A 23 1.26 -30.26 17.80
C VAL A 23 2.10 -30.09 16.55
N THR A 24 1.46 -30.03 15.39
CA THR A 24 2.12 -29.72 14.12
C THR A 24 2.07 -28.22 13.91
N PRO A 25 3.22 -27.54 13.93
CA PRO A 25 3.25 -26.11 13.61
C PRO A 25 2.81 -25.91 12.16
N ALA A 26 2.16 -24.77 11.90
CA ALA A 26 1.78 -24.38 10.54
C ALA A 26 3.03 -24.21 9.69
N THR A 27 3.11 -24.95 8.58
CA THR A 27 4.18 -24.84 7.58
C THR A 27 3.63 -24.19 6.32
N PRO A 28 4.31 -23.18 5.73
CA PRO A 28 3.88 -22.58 4.48
C PRO A 28 4.00 -23.61 3.35
N THR A 29 2.93 -23.71 2.54
CA THR A 29 2.86 -24.63 1.40
C THR A 29 3.19 -23.97 0.07
N SER A 30 3.08 -22.64 0.00
CA SER A 30 3.40 -21.85 -1.18
C SER A 30 3.83 -20.45 -0.79
N PHE A 31 4.64 -19.85 -1.65
CA PHE A 31 5.06 -18.46 -1.53
C PHE A 31 4.56 -17.69 -2.75
N ASP A 32 4.01 -16.50 -2.52
CA ASP A 32 3.63 -15.56 -3.57
C ASP A 32 4.42 -14.27 -3.43
N THR A 33 4.76 -13.66 -4.57
CA THR A 33 5.50 -12.40 -4.61
C THR A 33 4.57 -11.25 -4.89
N LYS A 34 4.45 -10.33 -3.94
CA LYS A 34 3.68 -9.10 -4.09
C LYS A 34 4.59 -7.96 -4.49
N LYS A 35 4.30 -7.32 -5.62
CA LYS A 35 5.01 -6.10 -6.05
C LYS A 35 4.55 -4.93 -5.19
N THR A 36 5.49 -4.21 -4.59
CA THR A 36 5.26 -2.97 -3.86
C THR A 36 5.82 -1.78 -4.63
N GLY A 37 5.26 -0.60 -4.42
CA GLY A 37 5.64 0.62 -5.09
C GLY A 37 4.55 1.20 -5.97
N VAL A 38 4.94 2.00 -6.96
CA VAL A 38 4.03 2.67 -7.89
C VAL A 38 3.99 1.93 -9.21
N THR A 39 2.81 1.54 -9.64
CA THR A 39 2.56 0.97 -10.96
C THR A 39 1.65 1.92 -11.72
N LEU A 40 2.02 2.23 -12.95
CA LEU A 40 1.25 3.08 -13.85
C LEU A 40 0.86 2.29 -15.09
N GLU A 41 -0.44 2.16 -15.32
CA GLU A 41 -0.99 1.60 -16.54
C GLU A 41 -1.66 2.71 -17.32
N VAL A 42 -1.25 2.88 -18.58
CA VAL A 42 -1.73 3.94 -19.46
C VAL A 42 -2.04 3.35 -20.83
N GLU A 43 -3.24 3.62 -21.31
CA GLU A 43 -3.68 3.27 -22.68
C GLU A 43 -3.95 4.57 -23.44
N PRO A 44 -3.01 5.09 -24.23
CA PRO A 44 -3.20 6.27 -25.06
C PRO A 44 -3.88 5.91 -26.38
N GLN A 45 -4.77 6.79 -26.84
CA GLN A 45 -5.36 6.74 -28.18
C GLN A 45 -5.31 8.13 -28.79
N VAL A 46 -4.72 8.25 -29.96
CA VAL A 46 -4.67 9.51 -30.69
C VAL A 46 -5.97 9.69 -31.47
N GLY A 47 -6.61 10.84 -31.29
CA GLY A 47 -7.84 11.20 -32.03
C GLY A 47 -7.59 11.51 -33.50
N ALA A 48 -8.67 11.56 -34.28
CA ALA A 48 -8.62 11.68 -35.74
C ALA A 48 -7.96 12.98 -36.27
N ASN A 49 -7.79 14.00 -35.42
CA ASN A 49 -7.21 15.30 -35.79
C ASN A 49 -5.74 15.45 -35.38
N ASP A 50 -5.07 14.38 -34.91
CA ASP A 50 -3.68 14.38 -34.47
C ASP A 50 -3.31 15.48 -33.42
N ASN A 51 -4.30 16.04 -32.76
CA ASN A 51 -4.12 17.10 -31.76
C ASN A 51 -4.77 16.79 -30.42
N VAL A 52 -5.47 15.67 -30.35
CA VAL A 52 -6.21 15.24 -29.16
C VAL A 52 -5.78 13.82 -28.81
N ILE A 53 -5.52 13.60 -27.52
CA ILE A 53 -5.11 12.32 -27.00
C ILE A 53 -6.14 11.88 -25.95
N ASP A 54 -6.79 10.76 -26.21
CA ASP A 54 -7.62 10.08 -25.24
C ASP A 54 -6.76 9.12 -24.44
N LEU A 55 -6.74 9.31 -23.13
CA LEU A 55 -5.95 8.53 -22.19
C LEU A 55 -6.86 7.78 -21.25
N ARG A 56 -6.69 6.47 -21.17
CA ARG A 56 -7.14 5.69 -20.03
C ARG A 56 -5.94 5.51 -19.09
N PHE A 57 -6.12 5.89 -17.85
CA PHE A 57 -5.05 6.08 -16.90
C PHE A 57 -5.39 5.39 -15.57
N SER A 58 -4.54 4.48 -15.10
CA SER A 58 -4.78 3.70 -13.88
C SER A 58 -3.51 3.58 -13.02
N PRO A 59 -3.15 4.63 -12.26
CA PRO A 59 -2.09 4.54 -11.28
C PRO A 59 -2.52 3.68 -10.09
N THR A 60 -1.61 2.83 -9.63
CA THR A 60 -1.77 1.99 -8.44
C THR A 60 -0.54 2.13 -7.56
N ILE A 61 -0.77 2.49 -6.31
CA ILE A 61 0.26 2.60 -5.28
C ILE A 61 0.03 1.47 -4.28
N VAL A 62 1.04 0.63 -4.07
CA VAL A 62 1.02 -0.47 -3.11
C VAL A 62 2.11 -0.23 -2.08
N GLU A 63 1.71 -0.03 -0.83
CA GLU A 63 2.61 0.18 0.31
C GLU A 63 2.49 -1.00 1.26
N PHE A 64 3.62 -1.47 1.76
CA PHE A 64 3.64 -2.48 2.82
C PHE A 64 3.47 -1.80 4.18
N GLU A 65 2.46 -2.20 4.96
CA GLU A 65 2.19 -1.60 6.27
C GLU A 65 2.82 -2.39 7.43
N GLY A 66 2.93 -3.70 7.30
CA GLY A 66 3.50 -4.54 8.35
C GLY A 66 3.00 -5.97 8.29
N PHE A 67 3.29 -6.71 9.35
CA PHE A 67 2.78 -8.06 9.54
C PHE A 67 1.77 -8.11 10.67
N VAL A 68 0.72 -8.88 10.49
CA VAL A 68 -0.27 -9.19 11.51
C VAL A 68 -0.21 -10.67 11.82
N ASN A 69 -0.16 -11.00 13.11
CA ASN A 69 -0.17 -12.40 13.54
C ASN A 69 -1.61 -12.92 13.62
N TYR A 70 -1.91 -13.93 12.83
CA TYR A 70 -3.20 -14.66 12.83
C TYR A 70 -3.11 -16.00 13.54
N GLY A 71 -1.93 -16.37 14.03
CA GLY A 71 -1.74 -17.60 14.78
C GLY A 71 -2.39 -17.53 16.15
N SER A 72 -3.01 -18.62 16.56
CA SER A 72 -3.51 -18.77 17.92
C SER A 72 -2.51 -19.61 18.73
N PRO A 73 -2.18 -19.24 19.96
CA PRO A 73 -1.32 -20.04 20.81
C PRO A 73 -1.97 -21.41 21.08
N ILE A 74 -1.16 -22.45 20.99
CA ILE A 74 -1.59 -23.79 21.34
C ILE A 74 -1.27 -24.01 22.81
N THR A 75 -2.32 -24.22 23.58
CA THR A 75 -2.21 -24.42 25.03
C THR A 75 -2.57 -25.86 25.41
N SER A 76 -1.97 -26.35 26.48
CA SER A 76 -2.32 -27.61 27.09
C SER A 76 -2.81 -27.36 28.53
N PRO A 77 -3.88 -28.05 28.95
CA PRO A 77 -4.28 -27.99 30.33
C PRO A 77 -3.21 -28.68 31.23
N ALA A 78 -2.83 -28.02 32.27
CA ALA A 78 -1.92 -28.53 33.29
C ALA A 78 -2.49 -28.18 34.68
N SER A 79 -1.87 -28.68 35.71
CA SER A 79 -2.21 -28.29 37.10
C SER A 79 -0.99 -27.62 37.72
N ASP A 80 -1.22 -26.57 38.48
CA ASP A 80 -0.18 -25.95 39.31
C ASP A 80 0.19 -26.82 40.51
N ALA A 81 1.18 -26.40 41.28
CA ALA A 81 1.64 -27.11 42.48
C ALA A 81 0.56 -27.25 43.58
N LEU A 82 -0.54 -26.49 43.46
CA LEU A 82 -1.68 -26.50 44.39
C LEU A 82 -2.86 -27.30 43.84
N GLY A 83 -2.70 -27.89 42.61
CA GLY A 83 -3.73 -28.69 41.97
C GLY A 83 -4.79 -27.88 41.20
N ASN A 84 -4.60 -26.56 41.02
CA ASN A 84 -5.52 -25.74 40.24
C ASN A 84 -5.26 -25.93 38.75
N PRO A 85 -6.32 -25.96 37.90
CA PRO A 85 -6.14 -26.06 36.46
C PRO A 85 -5.52 -24.76 35.89
N VAL A 86 -4.39 -24.92 35.23
CA VAL A 86 -3.70 -23.85 34.53
C VAL A 86 -3.51 -24.22 33.06
N GLN A 87 -3.47 -23.22 32.19
CA GLN A 87 -3.18 -23.42 30.77
C GLN A 87 -1.73 -23.07 30.52
N ILE A 88 -0.95 -24.03 30.03
CA ILE A 88 0.44 -23.83 29.66
C ILE A 88 0.49 -23.65 28.15
N VAL A 89 1.10 -22.57 27.66
CA VAL A 89 1.35 -22.35 26.23
C VAL A 89 2.47 -23.29 25.80
N ILE A 90 2.16 -24.23 24.90
CA ILE A 90 3.13 -25.16 24.31
C ILE A 90 3.89 -24.48 23.17
N THR A 91 3.17 -23.74 22.32
CA THR A 91 3.73 -22.98 21.21
C THR A 91 2.86 -21.77 20.90
N GLU A 92 3.49 -20.67 20.57
CA GLU A 92 2.81 -19.46 20.16
C GLU A 92 2.14 -19.57 18.78
N ASN A 93 2.53 -20.58 17.98
CA ASN A 93 2.00 -20.82 16.63
C ASN A 93 1.86 -19.49 15.83
N ARG A 94 2.97 -18.80 15.64
CA ARG A 94 3.00 -17.49 15.03
C ARG A 94 2.85 -17.59 13.51
N ILE A 95 1.72 -17.13 12.99
CA ILE A 95 1.42 -17.07 11.57
C ILE A 95 1.35 -15.59 11.19
N GLU A 96 2.41 -15.08 10.59
CA GLU A 96 2.49 -13.68 10.19
C GLU A 96 1.98 -13.51 8.75
N MET A 97 0.98 -12.66 8.59
CA MET A 97 0.44 -12.28 7.27
C MET A 97 0.80 -10.82 6.98
N PRO A 98 1.37 -10.53 5.80
CA PRO A 98 1.67 -9.17 5.41
C PRO A 98 0.38 -8.40 5.09
N VAL A 99 0.32 -7.15 5.53
CA VAL A 99 -0.76 -6.21 5.22
C VAL A 99 -0.24 -5.16 4.25
N PHE A 100 -0.99 -4.93 3.19
CA PHE A 100 -0.67 -3.94 2.17
C PHE A 100 -1.79 -2.91 2.07
N SER A 101 -1.40 -1.64 2.01
CA SER A 101 -2.29 -0.54 1.62
C SER A 101 -2.24 -0.37 0.11
N VAL A 102 -3.39 -0.41 -0.54
CA VAL A 102 -3.50 -0.27 -1.99
C VAL A 102 -4.35 0.95 -2.31
N ARG A 103 -3.76 1.89 -3.06
CA ARG A 103 -4.47 3.05 -3.59
C ARG A 103 -4.48 2.95 -5.11
N ARG A 104 -5.66 2.94 -5.69
CA ARG A 104 -5.86 2.88 -7.14
C ARG A 104 -6.85 3.95 -7.57
N VAL A 105 -6.50 4.65 -8.64
CA VAL A 105 -7.38 5.59 -9.33
C VAL A 105 -7.49 5.12 -10.77
N THR A 106 -8.70 4.98 -11.30
CA THR A 106 -8.92 4.65 -12.71
C THR A 106 -9.77 5.75 -13.29
N THR A 107 -9.26 6.41 -14.32
CA THR A 107 -9.96 7.51 -14.99
C THR A 107 -9.64 7.52 -16.48
N GLY A 108 -10.57 8.06 -17.27
CA GLY A 108 -10.37 8.41 -18.67
C GLY A 108 -10.39 9.92 -18.81
N LEU A 109 -9.48 10.45 -19.60
CA LEU A 109 -9.40 11.89 -19.86
C LEU A 109 -8.94 12.13 -21.28
N THR A 110 -9.38 13.27 -21.84
CA THR A 110 -9.00 13.76 -23.14
C THR A 110 -8.11 14.99 -22.96
N ILE A 111 -6.91 14.96 -23.53
CA ILE A 111 -5.92 16.05 -23.43
C ILE A 111 -5.55 16.51 -24.83
N TYR A 112 -5.26 17.80 -24.99
CA TYR A 112 -4.59 18.30 -26.18
C TYR A 112 -3.09 18.02 -26.13
N ASP A 113 -2.48 17.87 -27.30
CA ASP A 113 -1.05 17.64 -27.42
C ASP A 113 -0.21 18.71 -26.71
N GLY A 114 0.71 18.30 -25.86
CA GLY A 114 1.61 19.18 -25.09
C GLY A 114 1.00 19.81 -23.83
N TYR A 115 -0.27 19.57 -23.53
CA TYR A 115 -0.92 20.14 -22.35
C TYR A 115 -0.80 19.22 -21.14
N THR A 116 -0.82 19.86 -19.95
CA THR A 116 -0.81 19.19 -18.65
C THR A 116 -2.17 19.34 -17.97
N VAL A 117 -2.71 18.24 -17.51
CA VAL A 117 -4.00 18.20 -16.81
C VAL A 117 -3.84 17.55 -15.43
N ALA A 118 -4.50 18.10 -14.43
CA ALA A 118 -4.65 17.43 -13.15
C ALA A 118 -5.72 16.35 -13.23
N VAL A 119 -5.34 15.10 -13.02
CA VAL A 119 -6.22 13.94 -13.16
C VAL A 119 -7.06 13.72 -11.90
N GLY A 120 -6.47 13.99 -10.75
CA GLY A 120 -7.12 13.78 -9.47
C GLY A 120 -6.14 13.78 -8.32
N GLY A 121 -6.66 13.51 -7.15
CA GLY A 121 -5.85 13.46 -5.94
C GLY A 121 -6.46 12.54 -4.90
N LEU A 122 -5.63 12.16 -3.94
CA LEU A 122 -5.99 11.39 -2.77
C LEU A 122 -5.54 12.17 -1.53
N MET A 123 -6.45 12.29 -0.58
CA MET A 123 -6.15 12.88 0.72
C MET A 123 -6.24 11.78 1.78
N ARG A 124 -5.22 11.70 2.61
CA ARG A 124 -5.21 10.85 3.79
C ARG A 124 -4.98 11.71 5.01
N GLU A 125 -5.76 11.48 6.04
CA GLU A 125 -5.59 12.08 7.35
C GLU A 125 -5.51 10.97 8.40
N ASP A 126 -4.38 10.89 9.07
CA ASP A 126 -4.18 10.01 10.21
C ASP A 126 -4.16 10.87 11.48
N VAL A 127 -5.04 10.54 12.40
CA VAL A 127 -5.13 11.21 13.71
C VAL A 127 -4.79 10.18 14.77
N GLN A 128 -3.73 10.43 15.51
CA GLN A 128 -3.34 9.64 16.66
C GLN A 128 -3.40 10.50 17.91
N SER A 129 -4.29 10.15 18.81
CA SER A 129 -4.41 10.79 20.11
C SER A 129 -3.95 9.82 21.17
N VAL A 130 -2.99 10.24 21.97
CA VAL A 130 -2.47 9.50 23.14
C VAL A 130 -2.76 10.33 24.37
N GLU A 131 -3.48 9.75 25.32
CA GLU A 131 -3.81 10.36 26.59
C GLU A 131 -3.28 9.49 27.71
N ASP A 132 -2.30 10.02 28.44
CA ASP A 132 -1.77 9.42 29.65
C ASP A 132 -2.30 10.18 30.86
N LYS A 133 -3.04 9.50 31.73
CA LYS A 133 -3.54 10.09 32.96
C LYS A 133 -3.24 9.22 34.18
N VAL A 134 -2.94 9.87 35.29
CA VAL A 134 -2.84 9.17 36.56
C VAL A 134 -4.24 8.84 37.06
N PRO A 135 -4.58 7.58 37.32
CA PRO A 135 -5.90 7.18 37.82
C PRO A 135 -6.22 7.93 39.12
N ILE A 136 -7.48 8.36 39.27
CA ILE A 136 -8.02 9.12 40.41
C ILE A 136 -7.59 10.59 40.44
N LEU A 137 -6.32 10.94 40.24
CA LEU A 137 -5.80 12.31 40.28
C LEU A 137 -6.10 13.09 38.98
N GLY A 138 -6.12 12.40 37.86
CA GLY A 138 -6.43 13.01 36.55
C GLY A 138 -7.91 13.41 36.39
N ASP A 139 -8.82 12.87 37.19
CA ASP A 139 -10.26 13.14 37.11
C ASP A 139 -10.73 14.25 38.09
N LEU A 140 -9.83 14.86 38.88
CA LEU A 140 -10.18 15.94 39.78
C LEU A 140 -10.47 17.24 39.01
N PRO A 141 -11.57 17.92 39.33
CA PRO A 141 -11.84 19.26 38.80
C PRO A 141 -10.78 20.24 39.28
N PHE A 142 -10.28 21.11 38.39
CA PHE A 142 -9.24 22.13 38.55
C PHE A 142 -7.78 21.64 38.57
N VAL A 143 -7.44 20.52 39.21
CA VAL A 143 -6.06 20.05 39.32
C VAL A 143 -5.74 18.88 38.40
N GLY A 144 -6.74 18.21 37.85
CA GLY A 144 -6.57 17.02 36.99
C GLY A 144 -5.68 17.28 35.77
N ARG A 145 -5.66 18.51 35.22
CA ARG A 145 -4.79 18.87 34.08
C ARG A 145 -3.28 18.79 34.38
N LEU A 146 -2.89 18.86 35.65
CA LEU A 146 -1.48 18.70 36.06
C LEU A 146 -1.03 17.24 36.10
N PHE A 147 -2.00 16.30 36.11
CA PHE A 147 -1.77 14.87 36.21
C PHE A 147 -2.19 14.09 34.97
N GLN A 148 -2.38 14.81 33.86
CA GLN A 148 -2.67 14.22 32.54
C GLN A 148 -1.75 14.82 31.50
N SER A 149 -1.30 13.98 30.56
CA SER A 149 -0.56 14.37 29.37
C SER A 149 -1.37 13.95 28.14
N LYS A 150 -1.67 14.89 27.26
CA LYS A 150 -2.37 14.61 26.01
C LYS A 150 -1.47 15.00 24.84
N SER A 151 -1.27 14.07 23.93
CA SER A 151 -0.50 14.26 22.71
C SER A 151 -1.37 13.91 21.52
N ASP A 152 -1.68 14.89 20.68
CA ASP A 152 -2.42 14.72 19.45
C ASP A 152 -1.44 14.86 18.27
N ASN A 153 -1.32 13.82 17.46
CA ASN A 153 -0.52 13.82 16.26
C ASN A 153 -1.45 13.75 15.05
N HIS A 154 -1.40 14.77 14.19
CA HIS A 154 -2.17 14.85 12.96
C HIS A 154 -1.23 14.80 11.76
N ILE A 155 -1.34 13.74 10.97
CA ILE A 155 -0.58 13.57 9.73
C ILE A 155 -1.54 13.68 8.56
N LYS A 156 -1.37 14.72 7.74
CA LYS A 156 -2.12 14.90 6.48
C LYS A 156 -1.20 14.65 5.31
N SER A 157 -1.59 13.74 4.44
CA SER A 157 -0.89 13.43 3.20
C SER A 157 -1.80 13.71 2.01
N ASN A 158 -1.36 14.59 1.11
CA ASN A 158 -2.06 14.91 -0.12
C ASN A 158 -1.22 14.45 -1.31
N LEU A 159 -1.83 13.65 -2.19
CA LEU A 159 -1.26 13.23 -3.45
C LEU A 159 -2.07 13.86 -4.57
N ILE A 160 -1.42 14.62 -5.45
CA ILE A 160 -2.04 15.17 -6.66
C ILE A 160 -1.29 14.61 -7.85
N ILE A 161 -2.03 14.12 -8.84
CA ILE A 161 -1.50 13.49 -10.04
C ILE A 161 -1.72 14.42 -11.22
N PHE A 162 -0.62 14.83 -11.86
CA PHE A 162 -0.61 15.58 -13.10
C PHE A 162 -0.14 14.69 -14.24
N VAL A 163 -0.77 14.80 -15.39
CA VAL A 163 -0.41 14.07 -16.60
C VAL A 163 -0.15 15.05 -17.72
N THR A 164 0.98 14.90 -18.39
CA THR A 164 1.34 15.58 -19.63
C THR A 164 1.47 14.53 -20.71
N ALA A 165 0.81 14.72 -21.84
CA ALA A 165 0.92 13.84 -22.99
C ALA A 165 1.38 14.62 -24.21
N GLU A 166 2.25 14.02 -25.00
CA GLU A 166 2.81 14.59 -26.24
C GLU A 166 2.77 13.55 -27.34
N ILE A 167 2.42 13.99 -28.56
CA ILE A 167 2.42 13.14 -29.72
C ILE A 167 3.81 13.24 -30.39
N ILE A 168 4.46 12.09 -30.50
CA ILE A 168 5.77 11.97 -31.13
C ILE A 168 5.68 11.16 -32.41
N ASP A 169 6.46 11.55 -33.43
CA ASP A 169 6.64 10.78 -34.68
C ASP A 169 7.54 9.56 -34.43
N ALA A 170 7.59 8.63 -35.37
CA ALA A 170 8.48 7.46 -35.34
C ALA A 170 9.97 7.80 -35.19
N THR A 171 10.35 9.04 -35.50
CA THR A 171 11.71 9.57 -35.32
C THR A 171 11.96 10.14 -33.91
N GLY A 172 10.92 10.17 -33.02
CA GLY A 172 10.99 10.78 -31.69
C GLY A 172 10.83 12.29 -31.66
N ARG A 173 10.43 12.91 -32.77
CA ARG A 173 10.15 14.36 -32.83
C ARG A 173 8.69 14.62 -32.47
N ARG A 174 8.43 15.77 -31.86
CA ARG A 174 7.06 16.27 -31.64
C ARG A 174 6.43 16.63 -33.01
N ILE A 175 5.23 16.17 -33.26
CA ILE A 175 4.51 16.45 -34.51
C ILE A 175 4.18 17.95 -34.61
N SER A 176 3.77 18.59 -33.53
CA SER A 176 3.49 20.03 -33.46
C SER A 176 4.71 20.89 -33.79
N ALA A 177 5.91 20.48 -33.39
CA ALA A 177 7.17 21.17 -33.70
C ALA A 177 7.56 21.05 -35.19
N ALA A 178 7.22 19.93 -35.82
CA ALA A 178 7.47 19.74 -37.27
C ALA A 178 6.56 20.63 -38.14
N ALA A 179 5.30 20.82 -37.73
CA ALA A 179 4.37 21.71 -38.44
C ALA A 179 4.78 23.18 -38.35
N SER A 180 5.35 23.62 -37.22
CA SER A 180 5.84 25.02 -37.11
C SER A 180 7.11 25.29 -37.91
N GLN A 181 7.95 24.29 -38.18
CA GLN A 181 9.13 24.42 -39.02
C GLN A 181 8.82 24.47 -40.50
N SER A 182 7.71 23.87 -40.96
CA SER A 182 7.32 23.88 -42.35
C SER A 182 6.67 25.19 -42.81
N VAL A 183 6.17 26.01 -41.89
CA VAL A 183 5.57 27.33 -42.19
C VAL A 183 6.61 28.48 -42.25
N GLY A 184 7.83 28.26 -41.73
CA GLY A 184 8.85 29.29 -41.58
C GLY A 184 9.97 29.27 -42.63
N GLY A 185 9.86 28.55 -43.75
CA GLY A 185 10.99 28.31 -44.61
C GLY A 185 10.80 28.48 -46.11
N ALA A 186 10.03 29.46 -46.58
CA ALA A 186 10.28 29.98 -47.93
C ALA A 186 11.30 31.11 -47.84
N PRO A 187 12.50 31.00 -48.41
CA PRO A 187 13.36 32.17 -48.56
C PRO A 187 12.60 33.20 -49.41
N VAL A 188 12.25 34.32 -48.83
CA VAL A 188 11.79 35.48 -49.57
C VAL A 188 12.96 35.90 -50.44
N ASP A 189 12.85 35.58 -51.77
CA ASP A 189 13.79 36.03 -52.76
C ASP A 189 13.76 37.56 -52.77
N ALA A 190 14.83 38.18 -52.25
CA ALA A 190 15.00 39.62 -52.10
C ALA A 190 15.14 40.35 -53.46
N THR A 191 14.96 39.65 -54.59
CA THR A 191 15.14 40.15 -55.93
C THR A 191 13.87 40.74 -56.59
N MET A 192 12.73 40.75 -55.89
CA MET A 192 11.50 41.37 -56.43
C MET A 192 11.08 42.67 -55.71
N LEU A 193 12.04 43.53 -55.40
CA LEU A 193 11.70 44.91 -55.10
C LEU A 193 11.66 45.66 -56.42
N PRO A 194 10.53 46.27 -56.84
CA PRO A 194 10.47 47.14 -58.04
C PRO A 194 11.39 48.33 -57.79
N PRO A 195 12.10 48.81 -58.83
CA PRO A 195 13.00 49.93 -58.66
C PRO A 195 12.24 51.19 -58.23
N VAL A 196 12.73 51.75 -57.10
CA VAL A 196 12.27 53.07 -56.63
C VAL A 196 12.51 54.10 -57.76
N GLY A 197 11.44 54.61 -58.34
CA GLY A 197 11.51 55.68 -59.30
C GLY A 197 12.13 56.93 -58.72
N GLY A 198 13.28 57.34 -59.27
CA GLY A 198 13.92 58.57 -58.89
C GLY A 198 13.07 59.78 -59.18
N PRO A 199 13.25 60.93 -58.55
CA PRO A 199 12.51 62.15 -58.73
C PRO A 199 12.81 62.72 -60.13
N GLY A 200 11.78 62.77 -60.99
CA GLY A 200 11.87 63.51 -62.25
C GLY A 200 11.84 65.01 -62.01
N ASN A 201 12.73 65.63 -62.64
CA ASN A 201 12.96 67.06 -62.73
C ASN A 201 11.79 67.80 -63.43
#